data_142485baa9341e4c0563e8158283ff91
#
_entry.id   142485baa9341e4c0563e8158283ff91
#
_cell.length_a   1.000
_cell.length_b   1.000
_cell.length_c   1.000
_cell.angle_alpha   90.00
_cell.angle_beta   90.00
_cell.angle_gamma   90.00
#
_symmetry.space_group_name_H-M   'P 1'
#
loop_
_entity.id
_entity.type
_entity.pdbx_description
1 polymer ?
#
loop_
_entity_poly.entity_id
_entity_poly.type
_entity_poly.pdbx_seq_one_letter_code
_entity_poly.pdbx_strand_id
1 'polypeptide(L)'
;MSAVVAEARRWIGTPYVHQASSFQAGCDCLGLIRGVWRHLYGAEPERLPNYTLDWAEPQGEEVLWDAARRHLRRAQADTLVPGQVLLFRMRQGAVAKHLGIVSAAGAAPAFIHAYTRHGVVESPLPDPWVRRIVARFEFQKG
;
A
#
# COMPACT_ATOMS: atom_id res chain seq x y z
N MET A 1 5.24 7.52 17.66
CA MET A 1 4.77 7.90 16.32
C MET A 1 5.41 6.97 15.30
N SER A 2 4.65 6.53 14.33
CA SER A 2 5.15 5.60 13.31
C SER A 2 6.03 6.34 12.30
N ALA A 3 7.26 5.84 12.10
CA ALA A 3 8.15 6.34 11.05
C ALA A 3 7.56 6.06 9.66
N VAL A 4 6.82 4.97 9.53
CA VAL A 4 6.14 4.61 8.28
C VAL A 4 5.10 5.67 7.92
N VAL A 5 4.25 6.05 8.87
CA VAL A 5 3.21 7.06 8.64
C VAL A 5 3.85 8.41 8.32
N ALA A 6 4.89 8.80 9.07
CA ALA A 6 5.57 10.07 8.83
C ALA A 6 6.12 10.14 7.40
N GLU A 7 6.76 9.06 6.94
CA GLU A 7 7.30 9.03 5.58
C GLU A 7 6.17 9.01 4.53
N ALA A 8 5.14 8.21 4.74
CA ALA A 8 4.01 8.15 3.81
C ALA A 8 3.34 9.51 3.64
N ARG A 9 3.21 10.28 4.73
CA ARG A 9 2.63 11.62 4.67
C ARG A 9 3.44 12.58 3.83
N ARG A 10 4.75 12.41 3.76
CA ARG A 10 5.59 13.23 2.90
C ARG A 10 5.26 13.06 1.42
N TRP A 11 4.69 11.92 1.04
CA TRP A 11 4.32 11.62 -0.33
C TRP A 11 2.96 12.18 -0.74
N ILE A 12 2.17 12.67 0.21
CA ILE A 12 0.85 13.25 -0.11
C ILE A 12 1.03 14.36 -1.15
N GLY A 13 0.20 14.33 -2.20
CA GLY A 13 0.30 15.27 -3.32
C GLY A 13 1.13 14.75 -4.48
N THR A 14 1.85 13.64 -4.32
CA THR A 14 2.57 13.01 -5.44
C THR A 14 1.55 12.52 -6.47
N PRO A 15 1.72 12.87 -7.76
CA PRO A 15 0.77 12.43 -8.79
C PRO A 15 0.77 10.92 -8.97
N TYR A 16 -0.37 10.38 -9.42
CA TYR A 16 -0.44 8.96 -9.76
C TYR A 16 0.24 8.70 -11.10
N VAL A 17 1.28 7.86 -11.10
CA VAL A 17 1.98 7.44 -12.33
C VAL A 17 2.23 5.94 -12.24
N HIS A 18 1.69 5.19 -13.19
CA HIS A 18 1.80 3.73 -13.21
C HIS A 18 3.26 3.27 -13.19
N GLN A 19 3.59 2.33 -12.32
CA GLN A 19 4.91 1.74 -12.12
C GLN A 19 5.97 2.70 -11.56
N ALA A 20 5.61 3.93 -11.28
CA ALA A 20 6.57 4.90 -10.77
C ALA A 20 6.69 4.86 -9.25
N SER A 21 7.85 5.25 -8.75
CA SER A 21 8.12 5.44 -7.34
C SER A 21 9.15 6.54 -7.17
N SER A 22 8.77 7.77 -7.56
CA SER A 22 9.64 8.95 -7.52
C SER A 22 8.99 10.00 -6.63
N PHE A 23 9.66 10.37 -5.56
CA PHE A 23 9.13 11.29 -4.56
C PHE A 23 8.67 12.60 -5.22
N GLN A 24 7.41 12.97 -4.99
CA GLN A 24 6.75 14.16 -5.51
C GLN A 24 6.57 14.18 -7.04
N ALA A 25 7.26 13.33 -7.79
CA ALA A 25 7.16 13.30 -9.25
C ALA A 25 6.09 12.32 -9.75
N GLY A 26 5.96 11.19 -9.10
CA GLY A 26 4.93 10.22 -9.47
C GLY A 26 5.09 8.89 -8.78
N CYS A 27 3.97 8.26 -8.42
CA CYS A 27 3.97 6.89 -7.92
C CYS A 27 2.58 6.27 -8.10
N ASP A 28 2.55 4.94 -8.14
CA ASP A 28 1.31 4.19 -7.99
C ASP A 28 1.22 3.63 -6.56
N CYS A 29 0.23 2.77 -6.29
CA CYS A 29 0.04 2.26 -4.94
C CYS A 29 1.23 1.45 -4.43
N LEU A 30 1.83 0.63 -5.29
CA LEU A 30 3.04 -0.09 -4.93
C LEU A 30 4.25 0.86 -4.84
N GLY A 31 4.30 1.87 -5.71
CA GLY A 31 5.38 2.86 -5.69
C GLY A 31 5.46 3.63 -4.39
N LEU A 32 4.32 3.90 -3.77
CA LEU A 32 4.29 4.51 -2.44
C LEU A 32 4.96 3.59 -1.41
N ILE A 33 4.60 2.32 -1.41
CA ILE A 33 5.19 1.34 -0.48
C ILE A 33 6.69 1.22 -0.73
N ARG A 34 7.11 1.17 -2.00
CA ARG A 34 8.52 1.10 -2.38
C ARG A 34 9.30 2.33 -1.88
N GLY A 35 8.68 3.51 -1.97
CA GLY A 35 9.28 4.74 -1.48
C GLY A 35 9.51 4.74 0.03
N VAL A 36 8.51 4.28 0.77
CA VAL A 36 8.64 4.12 2.22
C VAL A 36 9.72 3.11 2.55
N TRP A 37 9.75 1.99 1.82
CA TRP A 37 10.77 0.95 1.99
C TRP A 37 12.19 1.54 1.85
N ARG A 38 12.44 2.27 0.77
CA ARG A 38 13.76 2.88 0.54
C ARG A 38 14.16 3.83 1.66
N HIS A 39 13.19 4.58 2.20
CA HIS A 39 13.47 5.49 3.31
C HIS A 39 13.88 4.72 4.57
N LEU A 40 13.23 3.59 4.85
CA LEU A 40 13.50 2.81 6.06
C LEU A 40 14.76 1.96 5.95
N TYR A 41 15.01 1.38 4.77
CA TYR A 41 16.03 0.34 4.62
C TYR A 41 17.13 0.67 3.62
N GLY A 42 16.98 1.73 2.84
CA GLY A 42 17.96 2.16 1.85
C GLY A 42 17.70 1.58 0.46
N ALA A 43 17.74 0.26 0.30
CA ALA A 43 17.58 -0.37 -1.00
C ALA A 43 16.34 -1.27 -1.02
N GLU A 44 15.71 -1.38 -2.18
CA GLU A 44 14.60 -2.30 -2.36
C GLU A 44 15.11 -3.75 -2.38
N PRO A 45 14.30 -4.70 -1.85
CA PRO A 45 14.76 -6.09 -1.72
C PRO A 45 14.87 -6.83 -3.05
N GLU A 46 14.10 -6.41 -4.06
CA GLU A 46 14.18 -7.00 -5.38
C GLU A 46 13.69 -5.99 -6.41
N ARG A 47 14.11 -6.21 -7.66
CA ARG A 47 13.58 -5.44 -8.77
C ARG A 47 12.30 -6.11 -9.25
N LEU A 48 11.19 -5.36 -9.22
CA LEU A 48 9.92 -5.89 -9.67
C LEU A 48 9.85 -5.89 -11.19
N PRO A 49 9.31 -6.95 -11.79
CA PRO A 49 9.04 -6.93 -13.23
C PRO A 49 7.93 -5.92 -13.53
N ASN A 50 7.81 -5.57 -14.81
CA ASN A 50 6.70 -4.74 -15.24
C ASN A 50 5.38 -5.44 -14.92
N TYR A 51 4.41 -4.65 -14.46
CA TYR A 51 3.09 -5.16 -14.11
C TYR A 51 2.03 -4.32 -14.84
N THR A 52 0.85 -4.90 -15.01
CA THR A 52 -0.27 -4.23 -15.64
C THR A 52 -1.11 -3.51 -14.58
N LEU A 53 -1.99 -2.59 -15.04
CA LEU A 53 -2.90 -1.90 -14.13
C LEU A 53 -3.87 -2.85 -13.43
N ASP A 54 -4.18 -3.97 -14.04
CA ASP A 54 -5.10 -4.95 -13.48
C ASP A 54 -4.41 -6.04 -12.65
N TRP A 55 -3.07 -5.96 -12.48
CA TRP A 55 -2.28 -6.88 -11.66
C TRP A 55 -2.55 -8.35 -11.97
N ALA A 56 -2.55 -8.70 -13.28
CA ALA A 56 -2.80 -10.06 -13.74
C ALA A 56 -4.21 -10.57 -13.39
N GLU A 57 -5.17 -9.65 -13.22
CA GLU A 57 -6.55 -10.01 -12.90
C GLU A 57 -7.16 -11.01 -13.88
N PRO A 58 -6.97 -10.86 -15.21
CA PRO A 58 -7.54 -11.82 -16.15
C PRO A 58 -7.04 -13.26 -15.96
N GLN A 59 -5.82 -13.43 -15.45
CA GLN A 59 -5.24 -14.74 -15.19
C GLN A 59 -5.54 -15.26 -13.78
N GLY A 60 -6.10 -14.41 -12.92
CA GLY A 60 -6.37 -14.78 -11.53
C GLY A 60 -5.16 -14.93 -10.64
N GLU A 61 -4.01 -14.39 -11.05
CA GLU A 61 -2.77 -14.49 -10.29
C GLU A 61 -2.67 -13.38 -9.22
N GLU A 62 -2.33 -13.76 -7.99
CA GLU A 62 -2.19 -12.82 -6.87
C GLU A 62 -0.77 -12.27 -6.79
N VAL A 63 -0.35 -11.58 -7.83
CA VAL A 63 1.03 -11.09 -7.96
C VAL A 63 1.40 -10.12 -6.84
N LEU A 64 0.51 -9.18 -6.53
CA LEU A 64 0.76 -8.17 -5.52
C LEU A 64 0.79 -8.78 -4.11
N TRP A 65 -0.12 -9.72 -3.84
CA TRP A 65 -0.17 -10.41 -2.55
C TRP A 65 1.09 -11.24 -2.32
N ASP A 66 1.55 -11.96 -3.36
CA ASP A 66 2.76 -12.77 -3.25
C ASP A 66 3.99 -11.91 -2.98
N ALA A 67 4.10 -10.74 -3.63
CA ALA A 67 5.20 -9.82 -3.37
C ALA A 67 5.17 -9.31 -1.92
N ALA A 68 3.99 -8.98 -1.41
CA ALA A 68 3.85 -8.53 -0.03
C ALA A 68 4.27 -9.61 0.96
N ARG A 69 3.88 -10.86 0.71
CA ARG A 69 4.27 -11.98 1.58
C ARG A 69 5.78 -12.19 1.63
N ARG A 70 6.47 -11.94 0.52
CA ARG A 70 7.91 -12.15 0.46
C ARG A 70 8.69 -11.12 1.27
N HIS A 71 8.20 -9.89 1.34
CA HIS A 71 9.01 -8.78 1.83
C HIS A 71 8.47 -8.09 3.07
N LEU A 72 7.20 -8.21 3.35
CA LEU A 72 6.58 -7.63 4.53
C LEU A 72 6.20 -8.73 5.50
N ARG A 73 6.16 -8.37 6.78
CA ARG A 73 5.72 -9.30 7.81
C ARG A 73 4.21 -9.19 7.96
N ARG A 74 3.53 -10.33 8.11
CA ARG A 74 2.11 -10.32 8.39
C ARG A 74 1.84 -9.62 9.71
N ALA A 75 0.87 -8.71 9.74
CA ALA A 75 0.52 -8.01 10.97
C ALA A 75 -0.04 -8.98 12.00
N GLN A 76 0.42 -8.85 13.25
CA GLN A 76 -0.01 -9.74 14.32
C GLN A 76 -1.26 -9.24 15.02
N ALA A 77 -1.51 -7.93 15.00
CA ALA A 77 -2.69 -7.35 15.62
C ALA A 77 -3.93 -7.68 14.80
N ASP A 78 -5.06 -7.94 15.48
CA ASP A 78 -6.33 -8.19 14.82
C ASP A 78 -7.02 -6.90 14.39
N THR A 79 -6.52 -5.77 14.84
CA THR A 79 -7.11 -4.46 14.59
C THR A 79 -6.16 -3.60 13.76
N LEU A 80 -6.69 -2.50 13.21
CA LEU A 80 -5.88 -1.54 12.48
C LEU A 80 -4.91 -0.85 13.43
N VAL A 81 -3.66 -0.73 12.98
CA VAL A 81 -2.61 -0.02 13.72
C VAL A 81 -1.88 0.90 12.72
N PRO A 82 -1.64 2.18 13.08
CA PRO A 82 -0.92 3.07 12.18
C PRO A 82 0.43 2.47 11.76
N GLY A 83 0.73 2.58 10.47
CA GLY A 83 1.93 2.00 9.87
C GLY A 83 1.73 0.66 9.20
N GLN A 84 0.58 0.00 9.41
CA GLN A 84 0.27 -1.23 8.70
C GLN A 84 0.06 -0.95 7.22
N VAL A 85 0.47 -1.92 6.39
CA VAL A 85 0.18 -1.93 4.96
C VAL A 85 -1.06 -2.79 4.74
N LEU A 86 -2.06 -2.20 4.09
CA LEU A 86 -3.32 -2.87 3.79
C LEU A 86 -3.32 -3.29 2.34
N LEU A 87 -3.71 -4.53 2.08
CA LEU A 87 -3.90 -5.06 0.74
C LEU A 87 -5.39 -5.23 0.50
N PHE A 88 -5.87 -4.65 -0.59
CA PHE A 88 -7.31 -4.61 -0.91
C PHE A 88 -7.63 -5.39 -2.17
N ARG A 89 -8.78 -6.06 -2.12
CA ARG A 89 -9.46 -6.56 -3.32
C ARG A 89 -10.52 -5.53 -3.68
N MET A 90 -10.44 -4.95 -4.87
CA MET A 90 -11.33 -3.85 -5.21
C MET A 90 -12.75 -4.31 -5.51
N ARG A 91 -12.94 -5.58 -5.84
CA ARG A 91 -14.26 -6.19 -5.98
C ARG A 91 -14.20 -7.66 -5.57
N GLN A 92 -15.36 -8.21 -5.21
CA GLN A 92 -15.44 -9.59 -4.76
C GLN A 92 -15.04 -10.54 -5.89
N GLY A 93 -14.25 -11.56 -5.56
CA GLY A 93 -13.78 -12.55 -6.52
C GLY A 93 -12.61 -12.10 -7.39
N ALA A 94 -12.20 -10.83 -7.33
CA ALA A 94 -11.06 -10.33 -8.10
C ALA A 94 -9.76 -10.49 -7.33
N VAL A 95 -8.62 -10.41 -8.04
CA VAL A 95 -7.31 -10.42 -7.40
C VAL A 95 -7.13 -9.14 -6.58
N ALA A 96 -6.28 -9.21 -5.56
CA ALA A 96 -5.89 -8.03 -4.78
C ALA A 96 -5.01 -7.13 -5.64
N LYS A 97 -5.35 -5.84 -5.73
CA LYS A 97 -4.63 -4.93 -6.61
C LYS A 97 -4.45 -3.51 -6.08
N HIS A 98 -4.73 -3.27 -4.81
CA HIS A 98 -4.55 -1.95 -4.24
C HIS A 98 -3.88 -2.05 -2.86
N LEU A 99 -3.01 -1.09 -2.57
CA LEU A 99 -2.29 -1.01 -1.31
C LEU A 99 -2.49 0.36 -0.68
N GLY A 100 -2.45 0.40 0.64
CA GLY A 100 -2.46 1.64 1.39
C GLY A 100 -1.77 1.45 2.72
N ILE A 101 -1.53 2.57 3.42
CA ILE A 101 -0.87 2.58 4.72
C ILE A 101 -1.82 3.19 5.74
N VAL A 102 -2.09 2.46 6.82
CA VAL A 102 -2.94 2.99 7.89
C VAL A 102 -2.27 4.20 8.52
N SER A 103 -2.98 5.32 8.57
CA SER A 103 -2.47 6.55 9.19
C SER A 103 -3.15 6.85 10.52
N ALA A 104 -4.37 6.37 10.72
CA ALA A 104 -5.10 6.53 11.96
C ALA A 104 -5.97 5.30 12.19
N ALA A 105 -6.19 4.96 13.45
CA ALA A 105 -7.03 3.85 13.87
C ALA A 105 -8.10 4.34 14.85
N GLY A 106 -8.93 3.43 15.36
CA GLY A 106 -9.97 3.78 16.32
C GLY A 106 -11.27 4.18 15.66
N ALA A 107 -11.96 5.19 16.22
CA ALA A 107 -13.31 5.55 15.80
C ALA A 107 -13.35 6.17 14.40
N ALA A 108 -12.27 6.81 13.97
CA ALA A 108 -12.21 7.46 12.66
C ALA A 108 -10.95 7.01 11.92
N PRO A 109 -10.91 5.76 11.43
CA PRO A 109 -9.73 5.25 10.78
C PRO A 109 -9.48 5.95 9.45
N ALA A 110 -8.18 6.05 9.09
CA ALA A 110 -7.76 6.70 7.86
C ALA A 110 -6.54 5.97 7.28
N PHE A 111 -6.31 6.16 5.99
CA PHE A 111 -5.16 5.55 5.33
C PHE A 111 -4.62 6.48 4.25
N ILE A 112 -3.34 6.26 3.92
CA ILE A 112 -2.63 6.99 2.88
C ILE A 112 -2.44 6.04 1.72
N HIS A 113 -2.84 6.44 0.52
CA HIS A 113 -2.73 5.59 -0.66
C HIS A 113 -2.62 6.42 -1.92
N ALA A 114 -1.99 5.84 -2.95
CA ALA A 114 -1.95 6.44 -4.28
C ALA A 114 -3.16 5.94 -5.05
N TYR A 115 -4.10 6.83 -5.31
CA TYR A 115 -5.36 6.50 -5.96
C TYR A 115 -5.40 7.10 -7.36
N THR A 116 -5.81 6.29 -8.34
CA THR A 116 -5.89 6.72 -9.73
C THR A 116 -6.63 8.05 -9.84
N ARG A 117 -6.07 9.01 -10.57
CA ARG A 117 -6.61 10.37 -10.81
C ARG A 117 -6.51 11.31 -9.61
N HIS A 118 -6.15 10.80 -8.43
CA HIS A 118 -6.07 11.63 -7.22
C HIS A 118 -4.64 11.78 -6.71
N GLY A 119 -3.74 10.87 -7.11
CA GLY A 119 -2.41 10.82 -6.55
C GLY A 119 -2.42 10.26 -5.12
N VAL A 120 -1.39 10.61 -4.36
CA VAL A 120 -1.29 10.18 -2.97
C VAL A 120 -2.15 11.09 -2.11
N VAL A 121 -3.09 10.47 -1.41
CA VAL A 121 -4.03 11.18 -0.53
C VAL A 121 -4.16 10.44 0.80
N GLU A 122 -4.52 11.17 1.83
CA GLU A 122 -4.91 10.57 3.12
C GLU A 122 -6.43 10.65 3.17
N SER A 123 -7.09 9.50 3.26
CA SER A 123 -8.54 9.38 3.13
C SER A 123 -9.12 8.66 4.34
N PRO A 124 -10.39 8.93 4.68
CA PRO A 124 -11.09 8.08 5.63
C PRO A 124 -11.11 6.63 5.14
N LEU A 125 -11.17 5.70 6.08
CA LEU A 125 -11.26 4.27 5.78
C LEU A 125 -12.61 3.76 6.27
N PRO A 126 -13.68 4.01 5.51
CA PRO A 126 -15.02 3.61 5.93
C PRO A 126 -15.27 2.12 5.72
N ASP A 127 -16.36 1.61 6.27
CA ASP A 127 -16.70 0.19 6.23
C ASP A 127 -16.62 -0.44 4.84
N PRO A 128 -17.09 0.18 3.75
CA PRO A 128 -16.95 -0.42 2.43
C PRO A 128 -15.51 -0.74 2.05
N TRP A 129 -14.57 0.14 2.42
CA TRP A 129 -13.15 -0.09 2.19
C TRP A 129 -12.59 -1.15 3.14
N VAL A 130 -12.99 -1.12 4.41
CA VAL A 130 -12.55 -2.12 5.40
C VAL A 130 -12.91 -3.53 4.92
N ARG A 131 -14.11 -3.69 4.35
CA ARG A 131 -14.56 -4.99 3.85
C ARG A 131 -13.77 -5.49 2.64
N ARG A 132 -13.01 -4.61 1.99
CA ARG A 132 -12.14 -4.99 0.86
C ARG A 132 -10.74 -5.39 1.28
N ILE A 133 -10.39 -5.25 2.55
CA ILE A 133 -9.08 -5.65 3.05
C ILE A 133 -8.99 -7.18 3.03
N VAL A 134 -7.97 -7.71 2.35
CA VAL A 134 -7.73 -9.15 2.30
C VAL A 134 -6.54 -9.56 3.16
N ALA A 135 -5.63 -8.65 3.45
CA ALA A 135 -4.48 -8.94 4.29
C ALA A 135 -3.91 -7.64 4.86
N ARG A 136 -3.24 -7.77 6.02
CA ARG A 136 -2.54 -6.66 6.67
C ARG A 136 -1.11 -7.08 6.93
N PHE A 137 -0.20 -6.19 6.62
CA PHE A 137 1.23 -6.41 6.80
C PHE A 137 1.84 -5.26 7.57
N GLU A 138 3.07 -5.46 8.01
CA GLU A 138 3.87 -4.39 8.61
C GLU A 138 5.28 -4.47 8.06
N PHE A 139 5.94 -3.31 8.03
CA PHE A 139 7.35 -3.28 7.68
C PHE A 139 8.14 -3.93 8.80
N GLN A 140 9.11 -4.77 8.43
CA GLN A 140 9.95 -5.43 9.40
C GLN A 140 10.92 -4.42 10.00
N LYS A 141 11.20 -4.55 11.28
CA LYS A 141 12.24 -3.76 11.91
C LYS A 141 13.60 -4.28 11.44
N GLY A 142 14.39 -3.37 10.93
CA GLY A 142 15.70 -3.70 10.37
C GLY A 142 16.72 -4.08 11.40
#